data_43afab33b2abe888ca89c9768e6e23d1
#
_entry.id   43afab33b2abe888ca89c9768e6e23d1
#
_cell.length_a   1.000
_cell.length_b   1.000
_cell.length_c   1.000
_cell.angle_alpha   90.00
_cell.angle_beta   90.00
_cell.angle_gamma   90.00
#
_symmetry.space_group_name_H-M   'P 1'
#
loop_
_entity.id
_entity.type
_entity.pdbx_description
1 polymer ?
#
loop_
_entity_poly.entity_id
_entity_poly.type
_entity_poly.pdbx_seq_one_letter_code
_entity_poly.pdbx_strand_id
1 'polypeptide(L)'
;KGNLADSRVPDFNSFDLALNVSSADQKMLLFVAVGKEKYKKIEASLRPLAWDQNFIGKFNYDFESSENNWSEKLSLRRAREGYYLIEPDEYGLSGKVVKALPIDTKIKVLMDTMISANQDYADTTDKKVYSSHVSKGKRLGKTIKMAMPFGEDRDGDGAIDHRAGSRRR
;
A
#
# COMPACT_ATOMS: atom_id res chain seq x y z
N LYS A 1 -12.84 14.66 6.26
CA LYS A 1 -13.12 14.93 4.82
C LYS A 1 -11.79 15.14 4.13
N GLY A 2 -11.40 14.25 3.22
CA GLY A 2 -10.17 14.40 2.44
C GLY A 2 -10.21 15.72 1.64
N ASN A 3 -9.07 16.36 1.53
CA ASN A 3 -8.95 17.55 0.71
C ASN A 3 -8.91 17.13 -0.77
N LEU A 4 -9.97 17.37 -1.51
CA LEU A 4 -10.06 17.06 -2.95
C LEU A 4 -9.03 17.83 -3.82
N ALA A 5 -8.38 18.84 -3.26
CA ALA A 5 -7.29 19.56 -3.91
C ALA A 5 -5.89 19.00 -3.60
N ASP A 6 -5.78 17.96 -2.78
CA ASP A 6 -4.50 17.34 -2.46
C ASP A 6 -4.06 16.42 -3.61
N SER A 7 -3.07 16.87 -4.36
CA SER A 7 -2.52 16.13 -5.50
C SER A 7 -1.36 15.20 -5.14
N ARG A 8 -1.05 15.05 -3.84
CA ARG A 8 0.00 14.12 -3.40
C ARG A 8 -0.37 12.69 -3.77
N VAL A 9 0.65 11.87 -3.98
CA VAL A 9 0.44 10.43 -4.14
C VAL A 9 -0.14 9.89 -2.83
N PRO A 10 -1.25 9.12 -2.86
CA PRO A 10 -1.75 8.45 -1.67
C PRO A 10 -0.66 7.56 -1.06
N ASP A 11 -0.41 7.71 0.23
CA ASP A 11 0.65 7.00 0.95
C ASP A 11 0.09 6.43 2.25
N PHE A 12 0.32 5.14 2.49
CA PHE A 12 -0.13 4.48 3.72
C PHE A 12 0.79 4.77 4.91
N ASN A 13 2.00 5.26 4.67
CA ASN A 13 3.04 5.46 5.68
C ASN A 13 3.33 4.21 6.52
N SER A 14 3.04 3.04 5.99
CA SER A 14 3.24 1.75 6.63
C SER A 14 3.17 0.64 5.61
N PHE A 15 4.29 -0.02 5.37
CA PHE A 15 4.38 -1.13 4.42
C PHE A 15 3.43 -2.29 4.79
N ASP A 16 3.28 -2.58 6.08
CA ASP A 16 2.36 -3.62 6.56
C ASP A 16 0.92 -3.29 6.24
N LEU A 17 0.54 -2.04 6.45
CA LEU A 17 -0.81 -1.57 6.12
C LEU A 17 -1.03 -1.56 4.61
N ALA A 18 -0.05 -1.09 3.85
CA ALA A 18 -0.12 -1.06 2.39
C ALA A 18 -0.32 -2.44 1.80
N LEU A 19 0.43 -3.45 2.26
CA LEU A 19 0.25 -4.85 1.84
C LEU A 19 -1.14 -5.39 2.20
N ASN A 20 -1.57 -5.15 3.44
CA ASN A 20 -2.84 -5.66 3.94
C ASN A 20 -4.03 -5.06 3.20
N VAL A 21 -4.04 -3.73 2.99
CA VAL A 21 -5.10 -3.05 2.23
C VAL A 21 -5.04 -3.45 0.76
N SER A 22 -3.85 -3.58 0.16
CA SER A 22 -3.73 -4.01 -1.23
C SER A 22 -4.27 -5.42 -1.45
N SER A 23 -4.03 -6.34 -0.51
CA SER A 23 -4.63 -7.67 -0.54
C SER A 23 -6.16 -7.62 -0.42
N ALA A 24 -6.69 -6.81 0.50
CA ALA A 24 -8.13 -6.66 0.70
C ALA A 24 -8.84 -6.03 -0.51
N ASP A 25 -8.22 -5.01 -1.08
CA ASP A 25 -8.72 -4.29 -2.27
C ASP A 25 -8.48 -5.04 -3.58
N GLN A 26 -7.71 -6.13 -3.54
CA GLN A 26 -7.27 -6.87 -4.72
C GLN A 26 -6.57 -5.96 -5.74
N LYS A 27 -5.63 -5.17 -5.26
CA LYS A 27 -4.80 -4.27 -6.05
C LYS A 27 -3.33 -4.60 -5.89
N MET A 28 -2.55 -4.33 -6.91
CA MET A 28 -1.11 -4.33 -6.78
C MET A 28 -0.65 -3.13 -5.94
N LEU A 29 0.47 -3.29 -5.26
CA LEU A 29 1.15 -2.22 -4.55
C LEU A 29 2.34 -1.73 -5.37
N LEU A 30 2.35 -0.43 -5.70
CA LEU A 30 3.58 0.24 -6.11
C LEU A 30 4.27 0.75 -4.84
N PHE A 31 5.28 0.04 -4.42
CA PHE A 31 6.11 0.39 -3.28
C PHE A 31 7.38 1.11 -3.73
N VAL A 32 7.71 2.21 -3.08
CA VAL A 32 8.86 3.05 -3.42
C VAL A 32 9.83 3.11 -2.24
N ALA A 33 10.92 2.37 -2.34
CA ALA A 33 12.00 2.45 -1.39
C ALA A 33 12.89 3.65 -1.73
N VAL A 34 12.90 4.69 -0.88
CA VAL A 34 13.61 5.93 -1.17
C VAL A 34 14.07 6.62 0.11
N GLY A 35 15.31 7.15 0.11
CA GLY A 35 15.82 7.96 1.21
C GLY A 35 15.06 9.30 1.37
N LYS A 36 15.01 9.79 2.62
CA LYS A 36 14.25 11.02 2.98
C LYS A 36 14.60 12.24 2.12
N GLU A 37 15.85 12.37 1.73
CA GLU A 37 16.36 13.47 0.88
C GLU A 37 15.77 13.45 -0.55
N LYS A 38 15.47 12.28 -1.10
CA LYS A 38 14.93 12.13 -2.45
C LYS A 38 13.41 12.02 -2.47
N TYR A 39 12.79 11.72 -1.32
CA TYR A 39 11.34 11.44 -1.21
C TYR A 39 10.49 12.49 -1.92
N LYS A 40 10.65 13.77 -1.56
CA LYS A 40 9.83 14.85 -2.13
C LYS A 40 9.93 14.95 -3.65
N LYS A 41 11.13 14.72 -4.21
CA LYS A 41 11.35 14.75 -5.65
C LYS A 41 10.69 13.57 -6.35
N ILE A 42 10.85 12.38 -5.80
CA ILE A 42 10.27 11.15 -6.35
C ILE A 42 8.75 11.19 -6.24
N GLU A 43 8.19 11.54 -5.08
CA GLU A 43 6.76 11.69 -4.88
C GLU A 43 6.16 12.69 -5.88
N ALA A 44 6.76 13.87 -6.04
CA ALA A 44 6.29 14.86 -7.01
C ALA A 44 6.30 14.35 -8.45
N SER A 45 7.30 13.53 -8.83
CA SER A 45 7.37 12.93 -10.16
C SER A 45 6.31 11.86 -10.41
N LEU A 46 5.81 11.21 -9.35
CA LEU A 46 4.78 10.17 -9.43
C LEU A 46 3.35 10.72 -9.41
N ARG A 47 3.13 11.98 -9.00
CA ARG A 47 1.78 12.56 -8.92
C ARG A 47 0.99 12.45 -10.22
N PRO A 48 1.53 12.85 -11.39
CA PRO A 48 0.80 12.71 -12.65
C PRO A 48 0.40 11.28 -12.95
N LEU A 49 1.27 10.31 -12.59
CA LEU A 49 1.01 8.89 -12.80
C LEU A 49 -0.10 8.40 -11.86
N ALA A 50 -0.02 8.69 -10.56
CA ALA A 50 -0.97 8.20 -9.57
C ALA A 50 -2.41 8.69 -9.83
N TRP A 51 -2.55 9.86 -10.45
CA TRP A 51 -3.85 10.46 -10.78
C TRP A 51 -4.24 10.31 -12.25
N ASP A 52 -3.45 9.61 -13.05
CA ASP A 52 -3.81 9.26 -14.43
C ASP A 52 -4.95 8.23 -14.48
N GLN A 53 -5.88 8.39 -15.42
CA GLN A 53 -7.05 7.52 -15.58
C GLN A 53 -6.70 6.05 -15.79
N ASN A 54 -5.52 5.74 -16.30
CA ASN A 54 -5.07 4.37 -16.49
C ASN A 54 -4.61 3.71 -15.19
N PHE A 55 -4.29 4.48 -14.14
CA PHE A 55 -3.70 3.98 -12.90
C PHE A 55 -4.58 4.21 -11.67
N ILE A 56 -5.40 5.26 -11.68
CA ILE A 56 -6.29 5.57 -10.56
C ILE A 56 -7.18 4.38 -10.22
N GLY A 57 -7.19 4.00 -8.95
CA GLY A 57 -7.98 2.87 -8.44
C GLY A 57 -7.43 1.48 -8.75
N LYS A 58 -6.34 1.35 -9.53
CA LYS A 58 -5.73 0.05 -9.88
C LYS A 58 -4.54 -0.32 -9.01
N PHE A 59 -3.90 0.67 -8.41
CA PHE A 59 -2.74 0.49 -7.55
C PHE A 59 -2.95 1.16 -6.22
N ASN A 60 -2.35 0.59 -5.20
CA ASN A 60 -2.05 1.28 -3.95
C ASN A 60 -0.59 1.71 -3.96
N TYR A 61 -0.25 2.70 -3.16
CA TYR A 61 1.09 3.29 -3.12
C TYR A 61 1.58 3.35 -1.69
N ASP A 62 2.88 3.13 -1.49
CA ASP A 62 3.53 3.32 -0.21
C ASP A 62 5.01 3.68 -0.40
N PHE A 63 5.55 4.49 0.51
CA PHE A 63 6.91 4.98 0.46
C PHE A 63 7.60 4.70 1.78
N GLU A 64 8.74 4.03 1.74
CA GLU A 64 9.55 3.85 2.93
C GLU A 64 11.05 4.00 2.65
N SER A 65 11.82 4.21 3.73
CA SER A 65 13.27 4.18 3.67
C SER A 65 13.76 2.78 3.31
N SER A 66 14.81 2.70 2.50
CA SER A 66 15.50 1.45 2.21
C SER A 66 16.15 0.80 3.44
N GLU A 67 16.25 1.53 4.56
CA GLU A 67 16.82 1.04 5.83
C GLU A 67 15.81 0.27 6.69
N ASN A 68 14.52 0.32 6.34
CA ASN A 68 13.47 -0.38 7.06
C ASN A 68 13.40 -1.87 6.70
N ASN A 69 12.75 -2.69 7.53
CA ASN A 69 12.75 -4.18 7.38
C ASN A 69 11.72 -4.73 6.39
N TRP A 70 11.12 -3.90 5.56
CA TRP A 70 10.13 -4.32 4.58
C TRP A 70 10.65 -5.42 3.62
N SER A 71 11.96 -5.45 3.36
CA SER A 71 12.57 -6.45 2.47
C SER A 71 12.43 -7.89 2.96
N GLU A 72 12.32 -8.11 4.28
CA GLU A 72 12.12 -9.43 4.87
C GLU A 72 10.77 -10.03 4.45
N LYS A 73 9.72 -9.21 4.40
CA LYS A 73 8.38 -9.63 3.99
C LYS A 73 8.25 -9.93 2.50
N LEU A 74 9.22 -9.48 1.73
CA LEU A 74 9.32 -9.73 0.28
C LEU A 74 10.35 -10.81 -0.04
N SER A 75 10.95 -11.43 0.95
CA SER A 75 12.04 -12.41 0.79
C SER A 75 13.21 -11.88 -0.04
N LEU A 76 13.48 -10.59 0.05
CA LEU A 76 14.59 -9.96 -0.62
C LEU A 76 15.85 -10.05 0.22
N ARG A 77 16.97 -10.43 -0.41
CA ARG A 77 18.27 -10.51 0.28
C ARG A 77 18.80 -9.16 0.74
N ARG A 78 18.42 -8.07 0.05
CA ARG A 78 18.86 -6.70 0.36
C ARG A 78 17.78 -5.72 -0.03
N ALA A 79 17.47 -4.78 0.85
CA ALA A 79 16.74 -3.57 0.54
C ALA A 79 17.62 -2.63 -0.33
N ARG A 80 17.07 -2.10 -1.40
CA ARG A 80 17.72 -1.09 -2.26
C ARG A 80 16.70 -0.01 -2.59
N GLU A 81 17.16 1.20 -2.85
CA GLU A 81 16.29 2.22 -3.41
C GLU A 81 15.77 1.81 -4.78
N GLY A 82 14.46 1.97 -5.00
CA GLY A 82 13.83 1.57 -6.25
C GLY A 82 12.31 1.54 -6.17
N TYR A 83 11.72 1.21 -7.30
CA TYR A 83 10.30 0.93 -7.45
C TYR A 83 10.07 -0.57 -7.43
N TYR A 84 9.15 -1.02 -6.61
CA TYR A 84 8.79 -2.43 -6.48
C TYR A 84 7.30 -2.60 -6.78
N LEU A 85 6.98 -3.33 -7.83
CA LEU A 85 5.61 -3.78 -8.09
C LEU A 85 5.40 -5.09 -7.33
N ILE A 86 4.47 -5.06 -6.39
CA ILE A 86 4.25 -6.13 -5.44
C ILE A 86 2.83 -6.66 -5.60
N GLU A 87 2.74 -7.97 -5.77
CA GLU A 87 1.52 -8.74 -5.62
C GLU A 87 1.40 -9.15 -4.15
N PRO A 88 0.43 -8.63 -3.39
CA PRO A 88 0.25 -9.01 -2.00
C PRO A 88 -0.21 -10.47 -1.90
N ASP A 89 0.17 -11.16 -0.83
CA ASP A 89 -0.34 -12.50 -0.55
C ASP A 89 -1.85 -12.47 -0.21
N GLU A 90 -2.45 -13.64 -0.01
CA GLU A 90 -3.89 -13.78 0.24
C GLU A 90 -4.39 -12.90 1.39
N TYR A 91 -3.57 -12.67 2.42
CA TYR A 91 -3.94 -11.90 3.62
C TYR A 91 -3.14 -10.60 3.81
N GLY A 92 -2.24 -10.28 2.88
CA GLY A 92 -1.42 -9.08 2.95
C GLY A 92 -0.40 -9.07 4.10
N LEU A 93 0.10 -10.24 4.48
CA LEU A 93 1.17 -10.35 5.48
C LEU A 93 2.57 -10.42 4.85
N SER A 94 2.62 -10.75 3.59
CA SER A 94 3.80 -10.77 2.73
C SER A 94 3.42 -10.43 1.30
N GLY A 95 4.38 -10.38 0.41
CA GLY A 95 4.12 -10.12 -0.99
C GLY A 95 5.21 -10.67 -1.89
N LYS A 96 4.85 -10.86 -3.16
CA LYS A 96 5.76 -11.27 -4.22
C LYS A 96 6.16 -10.05 -5.04
N VAL A 97 7.45 -9.78 -5.15
CA VAL A 97 7.95 -8.75 -6.08
C VAL A 97 7.83 -9.28 -7.50
N VAL A 98 6.94 -8.69 -8.27
CA VAL A 98 6.73 -9.03 -9.69
C VAL A 98 7.77 -8.34 -10.56
N LYS A 99 8.05 -7.07 -10.26
CA LYS A 99 9.10 -6.27 -10.92
C LYS A 99 9.78 -5.37 -9.89
N ALA A 100 11.08 -5.23 -10.06
CA ALA A 100 11.88 -4.24 -9.34
C ALA A 100 12.63 -3.37 -10.36
N LEU A 101 12.54 -2.07 -10.22
CA LEU A 101 13.17 -1.09 -11.09
C LEU A 101 14.03 -0.12 -10.28
N PRO A 102 15.18 0.30 -10.78
CA PRO A 102 16.00 1.32 -10.14
C PRO A 102 15.24 2.63 -9.90
N ILE A 103 15.62 3.37 -8.87
CA ILE A 103 14.94 4.64 -8.50
C ILE A 103 15.06 5.74 -9.57
N ASP A 104 16.04 5.66 -10.43
CA ASP A 104 16.28 6.58 -11.55
C ASP A 104 15.56 6.16 -12.85
N THR A 105 14.75 5.11 -12.79
CA THR A 105 13.94 4.66 -13.92
C THR A 105 13.05 5.79 -14.45
N LYS A 106 13.03 5.97 -15.76
CA LYS A 106 12.16 6.95 -16.42
C LYS A 106 10.69 6.62 -16.18
N ILE A 107 9.87 7.62 -15.89
CA ILE A 107 8.44 7.46 -15.61
C ILE A 107 7.71 6.67 -16.69
N LYS A 108 8.02 6.89 -17.97
CA LYS A 108 7.40 6.13 -19.06
C LYS A 108 7.67 4.61 -18.94
N VAL A 109 8.89 4.21 -18.61
CA VAL A 109 9.23 2.80 -18.43
C VAL A 109 8.50 2.22 -17.22
N LEU A 110 8.40 2.99 -16.14
CA LEU A 110 7.61 2.60 -14.98
C LEU A 110 6.13 2.40 -15.34
N MET A 111 5.53 3.35 -16.06
CA MET A 111 4.13 3.26 -16.54
C MET A 111 3.89 2.00 -17.38
N ASP A 112 4.72 1.76 -18.37
CA ASP A 112 4.59 0.59 -19.25
C ASP A 112 4.71 -0.72 -18.45
N THR A 113 5.63 -0.75 -17.48
CA THR A 113 5.81 -1.90 -16.58
C THR A 113 4.60 -2.11 -15.68
N MET A 114 4.04 -1.04 -15.13
CA MET A 114 2.84 -1.11 -14.30
C MET A 114 1.63 -1.61 -15.08
N ILE A 115 1.42 -1.15 -16.31
CA ILE A 115 0.32 -1.60 -17.17
C ILE A 115 0.43 -3.11 -17.42
N SER A 116 1.60 -3.59 -17.85
CA SER A 116 1.82 -5.01 -18.10
C SER A 116 1.59 -5.85 -16.84
N ALA A 117 2.18 -5.45 -15.72
CA ALA A 117 2.04 -6.19 -14.46
C ALA A 117 0.59 -6.22 -13.95
N ASN A 118 -0.16 -5.12 -14.11
CA ASN A 118 -1.57 -5.09 -13.70
C ASN A 118 -2.47 -5.96 -14.59
N GLN A 119 -2.18 -6.08 -15.88
CA GLN A 119 -2.90 -6.99 -16.76
C GLN A 119 -2.70 -8.44 -16.31
N ASP A 120 -1.46 -8.85 -16.10
CA ASP A 120 -1.13 -10.20 -15.61
C ASP A 120 -1.80 -10.50 -14.26
N TYR A 121 -1.77 -9.52 -13.34
CA TYR A 121 -2.42 -9.65 -12.02
C TYR A 121 -3.94 -9.77 -12.12
N ALA A 122 -4.58 -8.98 -12.96
CA ALA A 122 -6.04 -9.02 -13.16
C ALA A 122 -6.50 -10.35 -13.76
N ASP A 123 -5.71 -10.92 -14.65
CA ASP A 123 -6.03 -12.18 -15.34
C ASP A 123 -5.81 -13.42 -14.44
N THR A 124 -4.91 -13.31 -13.46
CA THR A 124 -4.51 -14.46 -12.61
C THR A 124 -5.05 -14.43 -11.19
N THR A 125 -5.65 -13.30 -10.77
CA THR A 125 -6.11 -13.12 -9.39
C THR A 125 -7.59 -13.40 -9.23
N ASP A 126 -7.93 -14.41 -8.43
CA ASP A 126 -9.31 -14.73 -8.07
C ASP A 126 -9.96 -13.59 -7.27
N LYS A 127 -11.18 -13.21 -7.65
CA LYS A 127 -11.94 -12.22 -6.92
C LYS A 127 -12.39 -12.75 -5.56
N LYS A 128 -12.17 -11.97 -4.52
CA LYS A 128 -12.54 -12.30 -3.14
C LYS A 128 -13.77 -11.52 -2.71
N VAL A 129 -14.61 -12.16 -1.88
CA VAL A 129 -15.65 -11.44 -1.13
C VAL A 129 -15.03 -10.92 0.15
N TYR A 130 -14.90 -9.62 0.29
CA TYR A 130 -14.17 -8.96 1.37
C TYR A 130 -14.55 -9.46 2.78
N SER A 131 -15.85 -9.52 3.09
CA SER A 131 -16.32 -9.95 4.43
C SER A 131 -15.93 -11.40 4.75
N SER A 132 -16.06 -12.31 3.78
CA SER A 132 -15.67 -13.70 3.93
C SER A 132 -14.17 -13.86 4.09
N HIS A 133 -13.39 -13.08 3.33
CA HIS A 133 -11.93 -13.09 3.39
C HIS A 133 -11.42 -12.59 4.75
N VAL A 134 -11.95 -11.47 5.25
CA VAL A 134 -11.60 -10.94 6.58
C VAL A 134 -11.94 -11.93 7.69
N SER A 135 -13.11 -12.54 7.63
CA SER A 135 -13.56 -13.54 8.62
C SER A 135 -12.67 -14.78 8.61
N LYS A 136 -12.28 -15.25 7.42
CA LYS A 136 -11.35 -16.37 7.25
C LYS A 136 -9.96 -16.02 7.78
N GLY A 137 -9.44 -14.84 7.46
CA GLY A 137 -8.15 -14.36 7.94
C GLY A 137 -8.08 -14.28 9.47
N LYS A 138 -9.10 -13.70 10.11
CA LYS A 138 -9.21 -13.65 11.57
C LYS A 138 -9.19 -15.05 12.20
N ARG A 139 -9.99 -15.97 11.68
CA ARG A 139 -10.06 -17.36 12.17
C ARG A 139 -8.73 -18.10 12.06
N LEU A 140 -7.93 -17.80 11.03
CA LEU A 140 -6.62 -18.40 10.79
C LEU A 140 -5.47 -17.65 11.50
N GLY A 141 -5.77 -16.59 12.27
CA GLY A 141 -4.76 -15.74 12.89
C GLY A 141 -3.91 -14.96 11.88
N LYS A 142 -4.38 -14.82 10.65
CA LYS A 142 -3.70 -14.10 9.57
C LYS A 142 -4.13 -12.63 9.56
N THR A 143 -3.78 -11.92 10.63
CA THR A 143 -4.09 -10.49 10.78
C THR A 143 -2.85 -9.75 11.21
N ILE A 144 -2.69 -8.52 10.74
CA ILE A 144 -1.65 -7.63 11.24
C ILE A 144 -2.05 -7.12 12.62
N LYS A 145 -1.08 -7.10 13.54
CA LYS A 145 -1.25 -6.51 14.88
C LYS A 145 -1.05 -4.98 14.81
N MET A 146 -1.80 -4.33 13.93
CA MET A 146 -1.83 -2.88 13.93
C MET A 146 -3.09 -2.43 14.66
N ALA A 147 -2.89 -1.60 15.67
CA ALA A 147 -3.97 -0.77 16.17
C ALA A 147 -4.30 0.24 15.06
N MET A 148 -5.20 -0.14 14.15
CA MET A 148 -5.85 0.87 13.33
C MET A 148 -6.65 1.72 14.28
N PRO A 149 -6.38 3.01 14.38
CA PRO A 149 -7.21 3.89 15.17
C PRO A 149 -8.56 4.00 14.48
N PHE A 150 -9.52 3.17 14.89
CA PHE A 150 -10.91 3.33 14.51
C PHE A 150 -11.57 4.27 15.50
N GLY A 151 -11.94 5.44 15.06
CA GLY A 151 -12.65 6.42 15.86
C GLY A 151 -12.79 7.72 15.08
N GLU A 152 -13.59 8.62 15.63
CA GLU A 152 -13.72 10.00 15.16
C GLU A 152 -12.95 10.88 16.11
N ASP A 153 -12.14 11.78 15.60
CA ASP A 153 -11.64 12.93 16.33
C ASP A 153 -12.81 13.93 16.44
N ARG A 154 -13.49 13.92 17.59
CA ARG A 154 -14.71 14.70 17.79
C ARG A 154 -14.45 16.10 18.30
N ASP A 155 -13.35 16.28 18.98
CA ASP A 155 -12.97 17.55 19.56
C ASP A 155 -11.92 18.30 18.74
N GLY A 156 -11.35 17.65 17.70
CA GLY A 156 -10.44 18.27 16.75
C GLY A 156 -9.01 18.43 17.28
N ASP A 157 -8.63 17.69 18.31
CA ASP A 157 -7.30 17.75 18.93
C ASP A 157 -6.23 16.92 18.18
N GLY A 158 -6.64 16.18 17.12
CA GLY A 158 -5.78 15.31 16.32
C GLY A 158 -5.63 13.89 16.90
N ALA A 159 -6.25 13.61 18.01
CA ALA A 159 -6.33 12.27 18.59
C ALA A 159 -7.69 11.63 18.29
N ILE A 160 -7.74 10.30 18.28
CA ILE A 160 -8.97 9.58 18.02
C ILE A 160 -9.69 9.31 19.35
N ASP A 161 -10.92 9.79 19.43
CA ASP A 161 -11.80 9.52 20.56
C ASP A 161 -12.24 8.06 20.60
N HIS A 162 -11.78 7.31 21.59
CA HIS A 162 -12.30 6.00 21.86
C HIS A 162 -13.68 6.12 22.52
N ARG A 163 -14.72 5.52 21.94
CA ARG A 163 -16.00 5.34 22.64
C ARG A 163 -15.72 4.63 23.97
N ALA A 164 -15.91 5.34 25.07
CA ALA A 164 -15.96 4.72 26.37
C ALA A 164 -17.02 3.60 26.30
N GLY A 165 -16.59 2.36 26.48
CA GLY A 165 -17.49 1.21 26.42
C GLY A 165 -18.66 1.44 27.36
N SER A 166 -19.88 1.41 26.85
CA SER A 166 -21.08 1.43 27.69
C SER A 166 -21.02 0.19 28.57
N ARG A 167 -20.65 0.37 29.83
CA ARG A 167 -20.89 -0.65 30.87
C ARG A 167 -22.40 -0.87 30.90
N ARG A 168 -22.88 -1.96 30.29
CA ARG A 168 -24.21 -2.47 30.57
C ARG A 168 -24.23 -2.87 32.05
N ARG A 169 -25.05 -2.20 32.82
CA ARG A 169 -25.48 -2.66 34.15
C ARG A 169 -26.47 -3.79 33.95
#